data_0aa7f72bb0a0b46bb98b7e75a76fc98d
#
_entry.id   0aa7f72bb0a0b46bb98b7e75a76fc98d
#
_cell.length_a   1.000
_cell.length_b   1.000
_cell.length_c   1.000
_cell.angle_alpha   90.00
_cell.angle_beta   90.00
_cell.angle_gamma   90.00
#
_symmetry.space_group_name_H-M   'P 1'
#
loop_
_entity.id
_entity.type
_entity.pdbx_description
1 polymer ?
#
loop_
_entity_poly.entity_id
_entity_poly.type
_entity_poly.pdbx_seq_one_letter_code
_entity_poly.pdbx_strand_id
1 'polypeptide(L)'
;MFALALSLVALSVPGASSAAPTWLTPQDLSAPGNGGDLHIALDAAGDAFAMWDHSGVVRVAERPADGIWTQGQDISGSCSGYTQHAQVAVSPAGRAAAVWECGVDTPASSVVQAAIRPAGGDWGAPWTLSGSNAHAPQVALDPGGDVFAIWTRSNGTNFVVQAAMRRSRGVWLMPDGVSSPKLDADNPRIAVDEVGNAVAVWQTSGGAPVQAASRPAGETWGAPHDLSAPDGYAERPQVGVDSAGNAVAVWWANGIGIQASIRTPDGSWGQPENLSTSGGGALLAVNPDGDAVASWVSFDGTAGVAQVSYRPAGGSWSTPEDVSARSQDIGSPLVALDPAGDAIVAWRRLHGGVGAIGVIQAARRPAGGAWGAPQDITPPGVDADLPDVGLDAAGNGAAIWQRGDGVNWTVQAAGLDTAGPVFAGLTIAARGTARARLLFAVEPSDVWSSLSDPPHWTFGDGTRAIGVNVAHRYRRAGSYMVRLSEADDVGNETTVMRRIRIAAAPRCVVPSVVGKTLTRARAAIERRHCRTGEITHVYSATVRRGRVLAQRPAAGRRLSNGAKVSLVVSRGTLR
;
A
#
# COMPACT_ATOMS: atom_id res chain seq x y z
N MET A 1 24.10 -13.82 -16.93
CA MET A 1 23.27 -12.81 -17.60
C MET A 1 22.74 -11.91 -16.49
N PHE A 2 23.36 -10.75 -16.31
CA PHE A 2 22.94 -9.77 -15.30
C PHE A 2 21.79 -8.95 -15.87
N ALA A 3 20.63 -9.04 -15.27
CA ALA A 3 19.51 -8.14 -15.54
C ALA A 3 19.76 -6.84 -14.74
N LEU A 4 20.03 -5.75 -15.45
CA LEU A 4 20.07 -4.40 -14.88
C LEU A 4 18.61 -3.98 -14.63
N ALA A 5 18.22 -3.93 -13.37
CA ALA A 5 17.02 -3.24 -12.94
C ALA A 5 17.26 -1.72 -13.11
N LEU A 6 16.59 -1.09 -14.06
CA LEU A 6 16.56 0.36 -14.21
C LEU A 6 15.56 0.90 -13.18
N SER A 7 16.06 1.47 -12.09
CA SER A 7 15.26 2.25 -11.15
C SER A 7 14.65 3.46 -11.87
N LEU A 8 13.33 3.49 -11.96
CA LEU A 8 12.58 4.66 -12.44
C LEU A 8 12.51 5.70 -11.31
N VAL A 9 13.34 6.72 -11.38
CA VAL A 9 13.13 7.93 -10.58
C VAL A 9 11.98 8.71 -11.23
N ALA A 10 10.82 8.67 -10.64
CA ALA A 10 9.72 9.58 -10.94
C ALA A 10 10.03 10.93 -10.26
N LEU A 11 10.27 11.98 -11.04
CA LEU A 11 10.31 13.35 -10.55
C LEU A 11 8.85 13.83 -10.43
N SER A 12 8.31 13.80 -9.22
CA SER A 12 7.07 14.47 -8.88
C SER A 12 7.30 16.00 -8.91
N VAL A 13 6.47 16.70 -9.62
CA VAL A 13 6.39 18.18 -9.57
C VAL A 13 5.29 18.52 -8.58
N PRO A 14 5.55 19.23 -7.48
CA PRO A 14 4.50 19.68 -6.58
C PRO A 14 3.74 20.83 -7.25
N GLY A 15 2.42 20.69 -7.33
CA GLY A 15 1.60 21.80 -7.81
C GLY A 15 0.23 21.43 -8.38
N ALA A 16 -0.61 20.84 -7.57
CA ALA A 16 -2.04 21.07 -7.58
C ALA A 16 -2.49 20.99 -6.12
N SER A 17 -3.28 21.93 -5.65
CA SER A 17 -4.02 21.80 -4.40
C SER A 17 -4.94 20.59 -4.58
N SER A 18 -4.52 19.43 -4.10
CA SER A 18 -5.41 18.27 -4.04
C SER A 18 -6.58 18.65 -3.13
N ALA A 19 -7.80 18.36 -3.56
CA ALA A 19 -8.94 18.34 -2.65
C ALA A 19 -8.57 17.50 -1.42
N ALA A 20 -9.10 17.84 -0.25
CA ALA A 20 -8.90 16.99 0.93
C ALA A 20 -9.40 15.58 0.59
N PRO A 21 -8.62 14.53 0.87
CA PRO A 21 -9.03 13.16 0.55
C PRO A 21 -10.38 12.86 1.19
N THR A 22 -11.27 12.26 0.43
CA THR A 22 -12.64 11.95 0.84
C THR A 22 -12.79 10.46 1.08
N TRP A 23 -13.50 10.13 2.16
CA TRP A 23 -13.90 8.75 2.40
C TRP A 23 -14.94 8.31 1.37
N LEU A 24 -14.72 7.13 0.82
CA LEU A 24 -15.67 6.49 -0.11
C LEU A 24 -16.95 6.08 0.64
N THR A 25 -18.02 5.83 -0.12
CA THR A 25 -19.31 5.41 0.46
C THR A 25 -19.13 4.10 1.23
N PRO A 26 -19.56 4.02 2.50
CA PRO A 26 -19.50 2.81 3.30
C PRO A 26 -20.27 1.64 2.68
N GLN A 27 -19.73 0.43 2.82
CA GLN A 27 -20.33 -0.82 2.38
C GLN A 27 -20.57 -1.76 3.57
N ASP A 28 -21.72 -2.45 3.57
CA ASP A 28 -22.03 -3.48 4.57
C ASP A 28 -21.28 -4.79 4.23
N LEU A 29 -20.46 -5.26 5.18
CA LEU A 29 -19.69 -6.51 5.06
C LEU A 29 -20.41 -7.70 5.69
N SER A 30 -21.37 -7.46 6.58
CA SER A 30 -22.15 -8.48 7.26
C SER A 30 -23.64 -8.22 7.16
N ALA A 31 -24.44 -9.27 7.34
CA ALA A 31 -25.85 -9.11 7.71
C ALA A 31 -25.95 -8.51 9.13
N PRO A 32 -27.10 -7.88 9.50
CA PRO A 32 -27.35 -7.45 10.86
C PRO A 32 -27.21 -8.62 11.86
N GLY A 33 -26.54 -8.35 12.98
CA GLY A 33 -26.28 -9.33 14.04
C GLY A 33 -25.32 -8.72 15.07
N ASN A 34 -24.83 -9.51 15.99
CA ASN A 34 -23.80 -9.07 16.92
C ASN A 34 -22.43 -9.46 16.35
N GLY A 35 -21.54 -8.52 16.24
CA GLY A 35 -20.13 -8.72 15.92
C GLY A 35 -19.24 -8.09 16.98
N GLY A 36 -18.01 -8.52 17.11
CA GLY A 36 -17.02 -7.95 18.02
C GLY A 36 -15.61 -8.11 17.44
N ASP A 37 -14.61 -7.62 18.16
CA ASP A 37 -13.18 -7.75 17.84
C ASP A 37 -12.88 -7.47 16.34
N LEU A 38 -13.19 -6.25 15.90
CA LEU A 38 -12.99 -5.82 14.53
C LEU A 38 -11.51 -5.52 14.28
N HIS A 39 -10.96 -6.11 13.22
CA HIS A 39 -9.60 -5.82 12.78
C HIS A 39 -9.52 -5.71 11.26
N ILE A 40 -8.66 -4.78 10.79
CA ILE A 40 -8.36 -4.61 9.37
C ILE A 40 -6.84 -4.63 9.15
N ALA A 41 -6.43 -5.30 8.08
CA ALA A 41 -5.05 -5.27 7.60
C ALA A 41 -5.05 -5.06 6.09
N LEU A 42 -4.09 -4.27 5.59
CA LEU A 42 -3.89 -4.00 4.16
C LEU A 42 -2.49 -4.47 3.75
N ASP A 43 -2.39 -5.04 2.56
CA ASP A 43 -1.08 -5.32 1.96
C ASP A 43 -0.54 -4.10 1.19
N ALA A 44 0.67 -4.21 0.65
CA ALA A 44 1.31 -3.12 -0.06
C ALA A 44 0.62 -2.75 -1.39
N ALA A 45 -0.18 -3.64 -1.95
CA ALA A 45 -0.93 -3.42 -3.19
C ALA A 45 -2.33 -2.83 -2.97
N GLY A 46 -2.81 -2.80 -1.71
CA GLY A 46 -4.15 -2.33 -1.33
C GLY A 46 -5.20 -3.44 -1.25
N ASP A 47 -4.78 -4.73 -1.26
CA ASP A 47 -5.68 -5.81 -0.84
C ASP A 47 -5.99 -5.65 0.65
N ALA A 48 -7.27 -5.58 1.03
CA ALA A 48 -7.70 -5.37 2.39
C ALA A 48 -8.44 -6.59 2.97
N PHE A 49 -8.19 -6.88 4.25
CA PHE A 49 -8.76 -7.99 5.00
C PHE A 49 -9.44 -7.45 6.25
N ALA A 50 -10.76 -7.44 6.26
CA ALA A 50 -11.59 -7.06 7.40
C ALA A 50 -12.04 -8.33 8.14
N MET A 51 -11.77 -8.39 9.44
CA MET A 51 -12.07 -9.56 10.26
C MET A 51 -12.89 -9.17 11.50
N TRP A 52 -13.78 -10.05 11.89
CA TRP A 52 -14.61 -9.90 13.10
C TRP A 52 -15.07 -11.25 13.63
N ASP A 53 -15.41 -11.30 14.90
CA ASP A 53 -16.15 -12.44 15.47
C ASP A 53 -17.66 -12.22 15.34
N HIS A 54 -18.40 -13.28 15.11
CA HIS A 54 -19.86 -13.25 15.01
C HIS A 54 -20.48 -14.57 15.47
N SER A 55 -21.20 -14.53 16.59
CA SER A 55 -21.96 -15.71 17.08
C SER A 55 -21.12 -16.99 17.20
N GLY A 56 -19.90 -16.87 17.69
CA GLY A 56 -18.99 -18.01 17.91
C GLY A 56 -18.20 -18.46 16.69
N VAL A 57 -18.22 -17.69 15.60
CA VAL A 57 -17.38 -17.89 14.42
C VAL A 57 -16.56 -16.65 14.09
N VAL A 58 -15.37 -16.83 13.55
CA VAL A 58 -14.54 -15.75 13.00
C VAL A 58 -14.83 -15.62 11.53
N ARG A 59 -15.17 -14.41 11.10
CA ARG A 59 -15.46 -14.07 9.72
C ARG A 59 -14.42 -13.11 9.15
N VAL A 60 -14.17 -13.25 7.86
CA VAL A 60 -13.33 -12.34 7.10
C VAL A 60 -14.02 -11.92 5.81
N ALA A 61 -13.99 -10.63 5.51
CA ALA A 61 -14.30 -10.08 4.20
C ALA A 61 -12.99 -9.59 3.57
N GLU A 62 -12.86 -9.78 2.27
CA GLU A 62 -11.70 -9.38 1.50
C GLU A 62 -12.09 -8.34 0.45
N ARG A 63 -11.21 -7.40 0.20
CA ARG A 63 -11.29 -6.47 -0.92
C ARG A 63 -9.99 -6.57 -1.70
N PRO A 64 -9.97 -7.21 -2.86
CA PRO A 64 -8.83 -7.14 -3.75
C PRO A 64 -8.53 -5.69 -4.14
N ALA A 65 -7.27 -5.36 -4.35
CA ALA A 65 -6.89 -4.12 -5.02
C ALA A 65 -7.71 -4.01 -6.33
N ASP A 66 -8.19 -2.83 -6.68
CA ASP A 66 -9.09 -2.58 -7.82
C ASP A 66 -10.48 -3.28 -7.76
N GLY A 67 -10.83 -3.92 -6.64
CA GLY A 67 -12.04 -4.69 -6.45
C GLY A 67 -13.05 -4.07 -5.49
N ILE A 68 -14.09 -4.84 -5.19
CA ILE A 68 -15.12 -4.54 -4.18
C ILE A 68 -15.00 -5.50 -3.01
N TRP A 69 -15.53 -5.11 -1.84
CA TRP A 69 -15.58 -6.00 -0.69
C TRP A 69 -16.43 -7.24 -0.96
N THR A 70 -15.90 -8.41 -0.58
CA THR A 70 -16.68 -9.64 -0.50
C THR A 70 -17.58 -9.62 0.73
N GLN A 71 -18.60 -10.49 0.75
CA GLN A 71 -19.32 -10.76 1.99
C GLN A 71 -18.46 -11.62 2.93
N GLY A 72 -18.62 -11.40 4.25
CA GLY A 72 -17.87 -12.15 5.23
C GLY A 72 -18.04 -13.66 5.13
N GLN A 73 -16.94 -14.38 5.01
CA GLN A 73 -16.87 -15.84 5.02
C GLN A 73 -16.37 -16.36 6.38
N ASP A 74 -16.84 -17.51 6.81
CA ASP A 74 -16.39 -18.18 8.02
C ASP A 74 -15.02 -18.85 7.78
N ILE A 75 -14.03 -18.56 8.64
CA ILE A 75 -12.68 -19.15 8.60
C ILE A 75 -12.35 -19.98 9.84
N SER A 76 -13.18 -19.93 10.89
CA SER A 76 -12.92 -20.62 12.16
C SER A 76 -13.37 -22.07 12.18
N GLY A 77 -14.22 -22.48 11.24
CA GLY A 77 -14.83 -23.80 11.26
C GLY A 77 -15.68 -24.02 12.51
N SER A 78 -15.71 -25.23 13.03
CA SER A 78 -16.50 -25.55 14.23
C SER A 78 -15.75 -25.22 15.52
N CYS A 79 -15.76 -23.97 15.95
CA CYS A 79 -15.51 -23.63 17.35
C CYS A 79 -16.82 -23.87 18.13
N SER A 80 -16.84 -24.84 19.02
CA SER A 80 -18.07 -25.34 19.64
C SER A 80 -18.62 -24.50 20.81
N GLY A 81 -18.20 -23.24 20.93
CA GLY A 81 -18.64 -22.34 21.99
C GLY A 81 -18.58 -20.87 21.56
N TYR A 82 -17.53 -20.17 21.92
CA TYR A 82 -17.33 -18.76 21.55
C TYR A 82 -15.98 -18.56 20.84
N THR A 83 -15.90 -17.50 20.02
CA THR A 83 -14.66 -16.95 19.51
C THR A 83 -14.45 -15.57 20.06
N GLN A 84 -13.22 -15.21 20.38
CA GLN A 84 -12.83 -13.88 20.90
C GLN A 84 -11.39 -13.55 20.50
N HIS A 85 -11.03 -12.25 20.62
CA HIS A 85 -9.69 -11.74 20.40
C HIS A 85 -9.13 -12.13 19.01
N ALA A 86 -10.00 -12.11 18.02
CA ALA A 86 -9.62 -12.39 16.64
C ALA A 86 -8.69 -11.30 16.10
N GLN A 87 -7.58 -11.68 15.48
CA GLN A 87 -6.56 -10.78 14.94
C GLN A 87 -6.15 -11.22 13.54
N VAL A 88 -5.97 -10.27 12.62
CA VAL A 88 -5.45 -10.52 11.28
C VAL A 88 -4.20 -9.68 11.02
N ALA A 89 -3.21 -10.27 10.37
CA ALA A 89 -2.06 -9.57 9.85
C ALA A 89 -1.78 -10.04 8.42
N VAL A 90 -1.20 -9.16 7.61
CA VAL A 90 -0.89 -9.42 6.21
C VAL A 90 0.56 -9.02 5.90
N SER A 91 1.25 -9.82 5.10
CA SER A 91 2.55 -9.44 4.57
C SER A 91 2.40 -8.48 3.38
N PRO A 92 3.43 -7.68 3.04
CA PRO A 92 3.38 -6.79 1.87
C PRO A 92 3.07 -7.50 0.54
N ALA A 93 3.25 -8.81 0.47
CA ALA A 93 2.97 -9.64 -0.71
C ALA A 93 1.58 -10.31 -0.69
N GLY A 94 0.67 -9.92 0.22
CA GLY A 94 -0.72 -10.40 0.27
C GLY A 94 -0.93 -11.76 0.92
N ARG A 95 0.09 -12.31 1.62
CA ARG A 95 -0.13 -13.47 2.49
C ARG A 95 -0.75 -13.01 3.80
N ALA A 96 -1.89 -13.59 4.18
CA ALA A 96 -2.57 -13.25 5.42
C ALA A 96 -2.51 -14.41 6.45
N ALA A 97 -2.53 -14.05 7.72
CA ALA A 97 -2.70 -14.96 8.84
C ALA A 97 -3.70 -14.38 9.83
N ALA A 98 -4.58 -15.23 10.34
CA ALA A 98 -5.54 -14.92 11.37
C ALA A 98 -5.30 -15.82 12.59
N VAL A 99 -5.49 -15.26 13.79
CA VAL A 99 -5.50 -16.01 15.05
C VAL A 99 -6.71 -15.62 15.86
N TRP A 100 -7.22 -16.51 16.68
CA TRP A 100 -8.35 -16.26 17.56
C TRP A 100 -8.35 -17.21 18.74
N GLU A 101 -9.05 -16.83 19.78
CA GLU A 101 -9.41 -17.69 20.90
C GLU A 101 -10.68 -18.46 20.55
N CYS A 102 -10.64 -19.78 20.75
CA CYS A 102 -11.78 -20.69 20.61
C CYS A 102 -12.05 -21.36 21.94
N GLY A 103 -13.16 -21.03 22.58
CA GLY A 103 -13.55 -21.56 23.88
C GLY A 103 -14.79 -22.46 23.82
N VAL A 104 -14.87 -23.42 24.75
CA VAL A 104 -16.04 -24.25 24.97
C VAL A 104 -16.48 -24.06 26.42
N ASP A 105 -17.64 -23.47 26.62
CA ASP A 105 -18.33 -23.28 27.91
C ASP A 105 -17.60 -22.46 29.00
N THR A 106 -16.28 -22.52 29.12
CA THR A 106 -15.50 -21.77 30.14
C THR A 106 -14.17 -21.29 29.59
N PRO A 107 -13.61 -20.17 30.11
CA PRO A 107 -12.28 -19.68 29.72
C PRO A 107 -11.16 -20.71 29.93
N ALA A 108 -11.32 -21.62 30.92
CA ALA A 108 -10.36 -22.69 31.20
C ALA A 108 -10.26 -23.74 30.06
N SER A 109 -11.24 -23.80 29.17
CA SER A 109 -11.23 -24.71 28.01
C SER A 109 -10.75 -24.05 26.73
N SER A 110 -10.50 -22.72 26.72
CA SER A 110 -10.10 -21.97 25.53
C SER A 110 -8.75 -22.40 24.97
N VAL A 111 -8.66 -22.43 23.66
CA VAL A 111 -7.44 -22.69 22.90
C VAL A 111 -7.23 -21.59 21.87
N VAL A 112 -5.99 -21.37 21.47
CA VAL A 112 -5.65 -20.47 20.35
C VAL A 112 -5.62 -21.27 19.07
N GLN A 113 -6.33 -20.78 18.08
CA GLN A 113 -6.34 -21.30 16.70
C GLN A 113 -5.81 -20.29 15.71
N ALA A 114 -5.37 -20.76 14.55
CA ALA A 114 -4.88 -19.93 13.46
C ALA A 114 -5.31 -20.47 12.10
N ALA A 115 -5.59 -19.59 11.16
CA ALA A 115 -5.74 -19.90 9.74
C ALA A 115 -4.76 -19.06 8.91
N ILE A 116 -4.34 -19.62 7.78
CA ILE A 116 -3.39 -18.96 6.85
C ILE A 116 -4.02 -18.90 5.47
N ARG A 117 -3.89 -17.76 4.83
CA ARG A 117 -4.24 -17.52 3.43
C ARG A 117 -2.97 -17.24 2.62
N PRO A 118 -2.58 -18.07 1.65
CA PRO A 118 -1.54 -17.72 0.70
C PRO A 118 -1.91 -16.47 -0.11
N ALA A 119 -0.93 -15.71 -0.57
CA ALA A 119 -1.19 -14.59 -1.47
C ALA A 119 -2.02 -15.04 -2.70
N GLY A 120 -3.14 -14.36 -2.96
CA GLY A 120 -4.07 -14.70 -4.03
C GLY A 120 -4.79 -16.05 -3.92
N GLY A 121 -4.68 -16.76 -2.78
CA GLY A 121 -5.33 -18.05 -2.53
C GLY A 121 -6.49 -17.96 -1.54
N ASP A 122 -7.03 -19.10 -1.16
CA ASP A 122 -8.11 -19.23 -0.18
C ASP A 122 -7.57 -19.45 1.23
N TRP A 123 -8.41 -19.16 2.25
CA TRP A 123 -8.12 -19.49 3.65
C TRP A 123 -8.05 -21.00 3.85
N GLY A 124 -6.98 -21.45 4.48
CA GLY A 124 -6.80 -22.85 4.87
C GLY A 124 -7.64 -23.23 6.10
N ALA A 125 -7.74 -24.53 6.35
CA ALA A 125 -8.38 -25.03 7.57
C ALA A 125 -7.64 -24.54 8.82
N PRO A 126 -8.36 -24.28 9.95
CA PRO A 126 -7.75 -23.82 11.18
C PRO A 126 -6.83 -24.88 11.82
N TRP A 127 -5.77 -24.39 12.46
CA TRP A 127 -4.82 -25.15 13.26
C TRP A 127 -4.94 -24.76 14.72
N THR A 128 -5.02 -25.71 15.64
CA THR A 128 -4.91 -25.45 17.08
C THR A 128 -3.43 -25.31 17.45
N LEU A 129 -3.05 -24.15 17.98
CA LEU A 129 -1.68 -23.79 18.33
C LEU A 129 -1.33 -24.06 19.78
N SER A 130 -2.30 -23.93 20.69
CA SER A 130 -2.08 -24.01 22.13
C SER A 130 -2.76 -25.23 22.75
N GLY A 131 -2.35 -25.58 24.00
CA GLY A 131 -3.20 -26.34 24.88
C GLY A 131 -4.32 -25.48 25.48
N SER A 132 -5.17 -26.09 26.35
CA SER A 132 -6.26 -25.38 27.01
C SER A 132 -5.79 -24.23 27.93
N ASN A 133 -6.75 -23.37 28.30
CA ASN A 133 -6.56 -22.18 29.13
C ASN A 133 -5.57 -21.19 28.51
N ALA A 134 -5.78 -20.88 27.21
CA ALA A 134 -5.00 -19.96 26.43
C ALA A 134 -5.90 -18.85 25.87
N HIS A 135 -5.43 -17.58 25.90
CA HIS A 135 -6.20 -16.39 25.53
C HIS A 135 -5.31 -15.26 25.00
N ALA A 136 -5.93 -14.17 24.56
CA ALA A 136 -5.31 -12.96 24.05
C ALA A 136 -4.25 -13.21 22.97
N PRO A 137 -4.56 -13.95 21.88
CA PRO A 137 -3.59 -14.18 20.82
C PRO A 137 -3.28 -12.93 20.02
N GLN A 138 -2.06 -12.87 19.48
CA GLN A 138 -1.62 -11.86 18.51
C GLN A 138 -0.86 -12.53 17.38
N VAL A 139 -0.83 -11.89 16.20
CA VAL A 139 -0.15 -12.41 15.02
C VAL A 139 0.64 -11.32 14.32
N ALA A 140 1.82 -11.68 13.82
CA ALA A 140 2.65 -10.84 12.96
C ALA A 140 3.25 -11.69 11.83
N LEU A 141 3.52 -11.07 10.69
CA LEU A 141 4.19 -11.68 9.55
C LEU A 141 5.41 -10.86 9.16
N ASP A 142 6.48 -11.55 8.78
CA ASP A 142 7.56 -10.90 8.05
C ASP A 142 7.22 -10.79 6.55
N PRO A 143 7.94 -9.97 5.76
CA PRO A 143 7.73 -9.87 4.31
C PRO A 143 7.95 -11.17 3.55
N GLY A 144 8.74 -12.12 4.11
CA GLY A 144 8.92 -13.47 3.57
C GLY A 144 7.70 -14.38 3.74
N GLY A 145 6.73 -13.93 4.55
CA GLY A 145 5.50 -14.65 4.86
C GLY A 145 5.67 -15.71 5.96
N ASP A 146 6.73 -15.65 6.76
CA ASP A 146 6.83 -16.41 8.00
C ASP A 146 5.84 -15.80 9.01
N VAL A 147 5.11 -16.63 9.73
CA VAL A 147 4.03 -16.24 10.63
C VAL A 147 4.44 -16.49 12.07
N PHE A 148 4.24 -15.49 12.91
CA PHE A 148 4.51 -15.53 14.34
C PHE A 148 3.20 -15.31 15.10
N ALA A 149 2.83 -16.26 15.94
CA ALA A 149 1.68 -16.16 16.84
C ALA A 149 2.17 -16.17 18.29
N ILE A 150 1.60 -15.30 19.13
CA ILE A 150 1.91 -15.20 20.55
C ILE A 150 0.60 -15.17 21.33
N TRP A 151 0.58 -15.72 22.54
CA TRP A 151 -0.61 -15.77 23.40
C TRP A 151 -0.25 -15.94 24.86
N THR A 152 -1.21 -15.69 25.73
CA THR A 152 -1.14 -16.04 27.14
C THR A 152 -1.70 -17.43 27.38
N ARG A 153 -1.09 -18.24 28.26
CA ARG A 153 -1.59 -19.55 28.64
C ARG A 153 -1.28 -19.86 30.10
N SER A 154 -2.20 -20.51 30.80
CA SER A 154 -1.91 -21.01 32.14
C SER A 154 -0.98 -22.24 32.12
N ASN A 155 0.04 -22.22 32.97
CA ASN A 155 0.91 -23.38 33.23
C ASN A 155 0.43 -24.21 34.44
N GLY A 156 -0.76 -23.90 34.99
CA GLY A 156 -1.34 -24.52 36.18
C GLY A 156 -1.10 -23.72 37.45
N THR A 157 -0.16 -22.78 37.47
CA THR A 157 0.14 -21.90 38.60
C THR A 157 0.07 -20.44 38.22
N ASN A 158 0.66 -20.10 37.10
CA ASN A 158 0.73 -18.73 36.57
C ASN A 158 0.25 -18.69 35.11
N PHE A 159 -0.14 -17.52 34.64
CA PHE A 159 -0.27 -17.21 33.23
C PHE A 159 1.10 -16.88 32.64
N VAL A 160 1.44 -17.49 31.51
CA VAL A 160 2.73 -17.32 30.83
C VAL A 160 2.54 -17.00 29.36
N VAL A 161 3.44 -16.21 28.81
CA VAL A 161 3.44 -15.92 27.38
C VAL A 161 4.14 -17.05 26.63
N GLN A 162 3.47 -17.57 25.61
CA GLN A 162 3.98 -18.57 24.67
C GLN A 162 3.91 -18.03 23.23
N ALA A 163 4.80 -18.49 22.37
CA ALA A 163 4.79 -18.16 20.96
C ALA A 163 5.02 -19.39 20.09
N ALA A 164 4.42 -19.41 18.91
CA ALA A 164 4.70 -20.39 17.85
C ALA A 164 5.02 -19.66 16.55
N MET A 165 5.83 -20.30 15.73
CA MET A 165 6.22 -19.79 14.42
C MET A 165 5.88 -20.80 13.34
N ARG A 166 5.50 -20.31 12.15
CA ARG A 166 5.31 -21.11 10.95
C ARG A 166 6.05 -20.48 9.79
N ARG A 167 7.01 -21.19 9.22
CA ARG A 167 7.68 -20.72 8.01
C ARG A 167 6.72 -20.66 6.83
N SER A 168 6.96 -19.78 5.89
CA SER A 168 6.08 -19.52 4.75
C SER A 168 5.70 -20.78 3.96
N ARG A 169 6.58 -21.78 3.88
CA ARG A 169 6.35 -23.09 3.23
C ARG A 169 6.38 -24.27 4.19
N GLY A 170 6.26 -24.00 5.50
CA GLY A 170 6.39 -25.01 6.55
C GLY A 170 5.08 -25.34 7.27
N VAL A 171 5.24 -26.07 8.37
CA VAL A 171 4.23 -26.34 9.37
C VAL A 171 4.49 -25.46 10.59
N TRP A 172 3.51 -25.36 11.49
CA TRP A 172 3.72 -24.72 12.78
C TRP A 172 4.76 -25.48 13.60
N LEU A 173 5.71 -24.77 14.16
CA LEU A 173 6.65 -25.30 15.13
C LEU A 173 5.95 -25.43 16.48
N MET A 174 6.52 -26.26 17.36
CA MET A 174 6.01 -26.38 18.74
C MET A 174 6.15 -25.04 19.46
N PRO A 175 5.16 -24.66 20.30
CA PRO A 175 5.24 -23.43 21.07
C PRO A 175 6.43 -23.38 22.02
N ASP A 176 7.10 -22.21 22.04
CA ASP A 176 8.17 -21.88 22.97
C ASP A 176 7.64 -20.99 24.12
N GLY A 177 8.19 -21.12 25.32
CA GLY A 177 7.98 -20.16 26.41
C GLY A 177 8.73 -18.85 26.14
N VAL A 178 8.05 -17.72 26.29
CA VAL A 178 8.62 -16.36 26.09
C VAL A 178 8.82 -15.65 27.42
N SER A 179 7.84 -15.70 28.33
CA SER A 179 7.92 -15.11 29.67
C SER A 179 8.44 -16.10 30.71
N SER A 180 8.77 -15.57 31.90
CA SER A 180 9.14 -16.40 33.05
C SER A 180 7.97 -17.29 33.48
N PRO A 181 8.18 -18.61 33.69
CA PRO A 181 7.12 -19.49 34.20
C PRO A 181 6.73 -19.22 35.66
N LYS A 182 7.41 -18.33 36.34
CA LYS A 182 7.22 -18.01 37.77
C LYS A 182 6.46 -16.72 38.04
N LEU A 183 6.14 -15.96 36.99
CA LEU A 183 5.43 -14.68 37.07
C LEU A 183 4.22 -14.73 36.16
N ASP A 184 3.11 -14.18 36.63
CA ASP A 184 1.96 -13.95 35.76
C ASP A 184 2.29 -12.91 34.70
N ALA A 185 2.04 -13.27 33.45
CA ALA A 185 2.28 -12.44 32.27
C ALA A 185 1.03 -12.49 31.37
N ASP A 186 0.58 -11.34 30.89
CA ASP A 186 -0.65 -11.21 30.12
C ASP A 186 -0.56 -10.10 29.07
N ASN A 187 -1.58 -10.03 28.18
CA ASN A 187 -1.68 -9.05 27.10
C ASN A 187 -0.41 -8.94 26.25
N PRO A 188 0.10 -10.03 25.67
CA PRO A 188 1.28 -10.00 24.85
C PRO A 188 1.05 -9.24 23.54
N ARG A 189 2.09 -8.59 23.03
CA ARG A 189 2.16 -8.01 21.69
C ARG A 189 3.44 -8.47 21.03
N ILE A 190 3.41 -8.59 19.71
CA ILE A 190 4.55 -9.04 18.90
C ILE A 190 4.70 -8.17 17.67
N ALA A 191 5.94 -7.83 17.33
CA ALA A 191 6.31 -7.23 16.06
C ALA A 191 7.50 -8.00 15.47
N VAL A 192 7.61 -8.01 14.13
CA VAL A 192 8.62 -8.76 13.39
C VAL A 192 9.20 -7.87 12.31
N ASP A 193 10.51 -7.84 12.17
CA ASP A 193 11.21 -7.07 11.14
C ASP A 193 11.29 -7.83 9.80
N GLU A 194 11.90 -7.19 8.80
CA GLU A 194 12.00 -7.71 7.42
C GLU A 194 12.83 -8.98 7.29
N VAL A 195 13.67 -9.31 8.27
CA VAL A 195 14.53 -10.51 8.24
C VAL A 195 14.07 -11.61 9.21
N GLY A 196 12.93 -11.39 9.91
CA GLY A 196 12.32 -12.36 10.81
C GLY A 196 12.83 -12.31 12.25
N ASN A 197 13.48 -11.20 12.69
CA ASN A 197 13.69 -10.95 14.11
C ASN A 197 12.36 -10.53 14.74
N ALA A 198 12.02 -11.13 15.87
CA ALA A 198 10.80 -10.82 16.60
C ALA A 198 11.08 -10.15 17.94
N VAL A 199 10.24 -9.19 18.30
CA VAL A 199 10.19 -8.58 19.63
C VAL A 199 8.80 -8.73 20.20
N ALA A 200 8.73 -9.28 21.42
CA ALA A 200 7.48 -9.43 22.16
C ALA A 200 7.54 -8.54 23.42
N VAL A 201 6.38 -7.97 23.78
CA VAL A 201 6.19 -7.24 25.03
C VAL A 201 4.94 -7.75 25.73
N TRP A 202 4.87 -7.68 27.05
CA TRP A 202 3.72 -8.10 27.84
C TRP A 202 3.69 -7.36 29.19
N GLN A 203 2.52 -7.30 29.79
CA GLN A 203 2.38 -6.86 31.17
C GLN A 203 2.56 -8.01 32.15
N THR A 204 3.01 -7.71 33.35
CA THR A 204 3.10 -8.68 34.44
C THR A 204 2.15 -8.29 35.58
N SER A 205 1.68 -9.25 36.37
CA SER A 205 0.72 -9.01 37.46
C SER A 205 1.39 -8.54 38.74
N GLY A 206 0.59 -7.92 39.64
CA GLY A 206 1.03 -7.61 41.02
C GLY A 206 1.92 -6.38 41.16
N GLY A 207 1.87 -5.41 40.25
CA GLY A 207 2.71 -4.20 40.27
C GLY A 207 4.12 -4.45 39.73
N ALA A 208 4.32 -5.53 39.02
CA ALA A 208 5.56 -5.87 38.33
C ALA A 208 5.65 -5.13 36.97
N PRO A 209 6.85 -4.99 36.39
CA PRO A 209 7.08 -4.16 35.20
C PRO A 209 6.46 -4.76 33.92
N VAL A 210 6.23 -3.91 32.93
CA VAL A 210 6.14 -4.33 31.52
C VAL A 210 7.48 -4.94 31.12
N GLN A 211 7.42 -6.11 30.49
CA GLN A 211 8.63 -6.85 30.07
C GLN A 211 8.66 -7.01 28.55
N ALA A 212 9.87 -7.22 28.03
CA ALA A 212 10.13 -7.54 26.63
C ALA A 212 11.07 -8.74 26.51
N ALA A 213 10.93 -9.50 25.42
CA ALA A 213 11.94 -10.45 24.96
C ALA A 213 12.13 -10.32 23.45
N SER A 214 13.33 -10.66 22.97
CA SER A 214 13.67 -10.63 21.56
C SER A 214 14.07 -12.03 21.09
N ARG A 215 13.78 -12.31 19.84
CA ARG A 215 14.14 -13.55 19.15
C ARG A 215 14.82 -13.19 17.83
N PRO A 216 16.14 -13.29 17.70
CA PRO A 216 16.81 -13.17 16.41
C PRO A 216 16.32 -14.22 15.41
N ALA A 217 16.37 -13.90 14.13
CA ALA A 217 15.93 -14.81 13.08
C ALA A 217 16.68 -16.15 13.13
N GLY A 218 15.92 -17.23 13.20
CA GLY A 218 16.49 -18.58 13.31
C GLY A 218 16.96 -19.01 14.69
N GLU A 219 16.86 -18.17 15.71
CA GLU A 219 17.26 -18.44 17.09
C GLU A 219 16.06 -18.68 18.01
N THR A 220 16.31 -18.90 19.29
CA THR A 220 15.31 -19.01 20.36
C THR A 220 15.07 -17.65 21.03
N TRP A 221 13.98 -17.54 21.79
CA TRP A 221 13.70 -16.35 22.60
C TRP A 221 14.77 -16.12 23.66
N GLY A 222 15.20 -14.86 23.76
CA GLY A 222 16.10 -14.40 24.82
C GLY A 222 15.39 -14.28 26.17
N ALA A 223 16.16 -14.00 27.23
CA ALA A 223 15.60 -13.75 28.56
C ALA A 223 14.75 -12.48 28.58
N PRO A 224 13.65 -12.46 29.39
CA PRO A 224 12.87 -11.25 29.63
C PRO A 224 13.70 -10.08 30.17
N HIS A 225 13.38 -8.87 29.72
CA HIS A 225 13.97 -7.60 30.15
C HIS A 225 12.87 -6.66 30.63
N ASP A 226 13.07 -6.03 31.80
CA ASP A 226 12.12 -5.06 32.35
C ASP A 226 12.19 -3.73 31.61
N LEU A 227 11.05 -3.24 31.09
CA LEU A 227 10.96 -1.96 30.39
C LEU A 227 10.50 -0.83 31.30
N SER A 228 9.59 -1.09 32.23
CA SER A 228 9.08 -0.09 33.19
C SER A 228 9.70 -0.28 34.57
N ALA A 229 9.47 0.69 35.46
CA ALA A 229 9.96 0.63 36.84
C ALA A 229 9.36 -0.60 37.57
N PRO A 230 10.17 -1.33 38.38
CA PRO A 230 9.73 -2.56 39.06
C PRO A 230 8.60 -2.36 40.08
N ASP A 231 8.48 -1.16 40.66
CA ASP A 231 7.45 -0.82 41.66
C ASP A 231 6.27 -0.03 41.06
N GLY A 232 6.26 0.14 39.73
CA GLY A 232 5.27 0.90 38.99
C GLY A 232 4.25 -0.02 38.33
N TYR A 233 2.95 0.19 38.59
CA TYR A 233 1.89 -0.49 37.84
C TYR A 233 1.89 0.02 36.40
N ALA A 234 2.21 -0.86 35.45
CA ALA A 234 2.26 -0.58 34.02
C ALA A 234 1.52 -1.66 33.23
N GLU A 235 0.77 -1.26 32.21
CA GLU A 235 -0.10 -2.19 31.45
C GLU A 235 -0.27 -1.78 29.99
N ARG A 236 -0.90 -2.70 29.22
CA ARG A 236 -1.30 -2.54 27.82
C ARG A 236 -0.13 -2.12 26.92
N PRO A 237 1.01 -2.82 26.98
CA PRO A 237 2.12 -2.48 26.11
C PRO A 237 1.79 -2.71 24.64
N GLN A 238 2.42 -1.90 23.78
CA GLN A 238 2.44 -2.08 22.32
C GLN A 238 3.88 -2.09 21.87
N VAL A 239 4.18 -2.73 20.75
CA VAL A 239 5.52 -2.79 20.16
C VAL A 239 5.45 -2.73 18.64
N GLY A 240 6.39 -2.01 18.03
CA GLY A 240 6.65 -2.03 16.59
C GLY A 240 8.15 -2.14 16.35
N VAL A 241 8.55 -2.64 15.18
CA VAL A 241 9.95 -2.86 14.80
C VAL A 241 10.17 -2.29 13.40
N ASP A 242 11.30 -1.61 13.18
CA ASP A 242 11.72 -1.11 11.88
C ASP A 242 12.59 -2.14 11.12
N SER A 243 12.89 -1.87 9.85
CA SER A 243 13.73 -2.73 9.01
C SER A 243 15.20 -2.81 9.46
N ALA A 244 15.66 -1.88 10.28
CA ALA A 244 17.00 -1.90 10.86
C ALA A 244 17.08 -2.75 12.15
N GLY A 245 15.94 -3.26 12.65
CA GLY A 245 15.85 -4.03 13.89
C GLY A 245 15.77 -3.18 15.16
N ASN A 246 15.52 -1.86 15.05
CA ASN A 246 15.13 -1.07 16.22
C ASN A 246 13.69 -1.42 16.58
N ALA A 247 13.39 -1.44 17.89
CA ALA A 247 12.02 -1.60 18.37
C ALA A 247 11.58 -0.39 19.19
N VAL A 248 10.32 -0.02 19.05
CA VAL A 248 9.65 0.97 19.88
C VAL A 248 8.58 0.26 20.70
N ALA A 249 8.60 0.44 22.01
CA ALA A 249 7.54 -0.03 22.90
C ALA A 249 6.88 1.18 23.59
N VAL A 250 5.55 1.15 23.71
CA VAL A 250 4.79 2.15 24.48
C VAL A 250 3.85 1.44 25.43
N TRP A 251 3.57 2.05 26.59
CA TRP A 251 2.67 1.50 27.61
C TRP A 251 2.05 2.61 28.47
N TRP A 252 1.00 2.27 29.15
CA TRP A 252 0.46 3.12 30.20
C TRP A 252 1.13 2.80 31.55
N ALA A 253 1.50 3.83 32.31
CA ALA A 253 2.10 3.71 33.65
C ALA A 253 1.28 4.53 34.66
N ASN A 254 0.84 3.86 35.74
CA ASN A 254 0.00 4.48 36.77
C ASN A 254 0.69 5.66 37.43
N GLY A 255 -0.02 6.78 37.56
CA GLY A 255 0.49 8.02 38.14
C GLY A 255 1.52 8.78 37.28
N ILE A 256 1.86 8.26 36.10
CA ILE A 256 2.82 8.86 35.16
C ILE A 256 2.10 9.25 33.85
N GLY A 257 1.34 8.34 33.24
CA GLY A 257 0.73 8.51 31.94
C GLY A 257 1.30 7.55 30.90
N ILE A 258 1.54 8.02 29.67
CA ILE A 258 2.08 7.21 28.60
C ILE A 258 3.62 7.29 28.59
N GLN A 259 4.26 6.14 28.57
CA GLN A 259 5.70 5.99 28.46
C GLN A 259 6.10 5.24 27.18
N ALA A 260 7.32 5.50 26.71
CA ALA A 260 7.93 4.80 25.60
C ALA A 260 9.37 4.39 25.94
N SER A 261 9.85 3.30 25.35
CA SER A 261 11.26 2.94 25.31
C SER A 261 11.65 2.46 23.92
N ILE A 262 12.90 2.68 23.55
CA ILE A 262 13.44 2.32 22.23
C ILE A 262 14.55 1.31 22.44
N ARG A 263 14.50 0.23 21.66
CA ARG A 263 15.53 -0.78 21.57
C ARG A 263 16.38 -0.54 20.34
N THR A 264 17.68 -0.52 20.50
CA THR A 264 18.65 -0.46 19.40
C THR A 264 18.91 -1.87 18.81
N PRO A 265 19.47 -1.99 17.58
CA PRO A 265 19.69 -3.28 16.93
C PRO A 265 20.63 -4.22 17.70
N ASP A 266 21.52 -3.68 18.57
CA ASP A 266 22.39 -4.47 19.44
C ASP A 266 21.67 -5.16 20.61
N GLY A 267 20.36 -4.91 20.76
CA GLY A 267 19.52 -5.51 21.78
C GLY A 267 19.29 -4.66 23.02
N SER A 268 19.93 -3.49 23.12
CA SER A 268 19.84 -2.63 24.30
C SER A 268 18.56 -1.79 24.29
N TRP A 269 17.80 -1.80 25.39
CA TRP A 269 16.67 -0.91 25.63
C TRP A 269 17.12 0.38 26.31
N GLY A 270 16.63 1.53 25.81
CA GLY A 270 16.81 2.83 26.43
C GLY A 270 15.98 2.98 27.71
N GLN A 271 16.27 4.04 28.49
CA GLN A 271 15.43 4.40 29.63
C GLN A 271 14.05 4.85 29.15
N PRO A 272 12.99 4.59 29.94
CA PRO A 272 11.65 5.08 29.63
C PRO A 272 11.59 6.60 29.48
N GLU A 273 10.93 7.07 28.43
CA GLU A 273 10.61 8.48 28.17
C GLU A 273 9.12 8.72 28.38
N ASN A 274 8.74 9.79 29.08
CA ASN A 274 7.35 10.15 29.29
C ASN A 274 6.80 10.90 28.06
N LEU A 275 5.83 10.33 27.37
CA LEU A 275 5.14 10.98 26.25
C LEU A 275 4.02 11.88 26.74
N SER A 276 3.33 11.51 27.83
CA SER A 276 2.28 12.33 28.41
C SER A 276 2.26 12.15 29.92
N THR A 277 1.65 13.11 30.62
CA THR A 277 1.42 13.04 32.07
C THR A 277 0.03 12.54 32.45
N SER A 278 -0.82 12.27 31.46
CA SER A 278 -2.19 11.75 31.63
C SER A 278 -2.56 10.90 30.43
N GLY A 279 -3.58 10.07 30.57
CA GLY A 279 -4.10 9.29 29.47
C GLY A 279 -4.04 7.81 29.71
N GLY A 280 -4.63 7.05 28.77
CA GLY A 280 -4.67 5.58 28.80
C GLY A 280 -4.98 5.00 27.42
N GLY A 281 -4.78 3.67 27.30
CA GLY A 281 -5.08 2.96 26.06
C GLY A 281 -4.15 3.32 24.90
N ALA A 282 -2.84 3.49 25.17
CA ALA A 282 -1.87 3.81 24.12
C ALA A 282 -1.81 2.74 23.04
N LEU A 283 -1.80 3.17 21.79
CA LEU A 283 -1.59 2.36 20.59
C LEU A 283 -0.38 2.89 19.82
N LEU A 284 0.21 2.07 18.98
CA LEU A 284 1.47 2.36 18.30
C LEU A 284 1.46 1.80 16.87
N ALA A 285 1.92 2.62 15.94
CA ALA A 285 2.33 2.17 14.61
C ALA A 285 3.81 2.56 14.38
N VAL A 286 4.57 1.67 13.77
CA VAL A 286 5.98 1.90 13.37
C VAL A 286 6.13 1.44 11.93
N ASN A 287 6.74 2.26 11.08
CA ASN A 287 6.98 1.91 9.69
C ASN A 287 8.39 1.28 9.51
N PRO A 288 8.68 0.68 8.34
CA PRO A 288 9.99 0.08 8.07
C PRO A 288 11.17 1.04 8.16
N ASP A 289 10.98 2.34 7.93
CA ASP A 289 12.03 3.36 8.02
C ASP A 289 12.33 3.77 9.47
N GLY A 290 11.45 3.41 10.43
CA GLY A 290 11.62 3.69 11.85
C GLY A 290 10.89 4.95 12.34
N ASP A 291 10.00 5.53 11.51
CA ASP A 291 9.02 6.50 12.00
C ASP A 291 8.01 5.80 12.91
N ALA A 292 7.56 6.48 13.94
CA ALA A 292 6.60 5.94 14.89
C ALA A 292 5.50 6.97 15.21
N VAL A 293 4.28 6.49 15.38
CA VAL A 293 3.14 7.28 15.91
C VAL A 293 2.56 6.53 17.09
N ALA A 294 2.51 7.20 18.23
CA ALA A 294 1.76 6.74 19.40
C ALA A 294 0.49 7.56 19.54
N SER A 295 -0.63 6.91 19.88
CA SER A 295 -1.93 7.54 20.08
C SER A 295 -2.55 7.09 21.40
N TRP A 296 -3.32 7.96 22.06
CA TRP A 296 -4.00 7.64 23.33
C TRP A 296 -5.16 8.59 23.58
N VAL A 297 -6.00 8.27 24.56
CA VAL A 297 -6.97 9.21 25.11
C VAL A 297 -6.35 9.92 26.31
N SER A 298 -6.27 11.24 26.27
CA SER A 298 -5.95 12.08 27.40
C SER A 298 -7.24 12.58 28.05
N PHE A 299 -7.34 12.57 29.38
CA PHE A 299 -8.53 12.93 30.13
C PHE A 299 -8.20 14.00 31.19
N ASP A 300 -8.97 15.11 31.22
CA ASP A 300 -8.76 16.22 32.14
C ASP A 300 -9.63 16.16 33.39
N GLY A 301 -10.35 15.07 33.63
CA GLY A 301 -11.29 14.86 34.70
C GLY A 301 -12.74 15.16 34.30
N THR A 302 -13.00 15.81 33.16
CA THR A 302 -14.34 16.16 32.66
C THR A 302 -14.61 15.66 31.26
N ALA A 303 -13.60 15.67 30.40
CA ALA A 303 -13.69 15.25 29.01
C ALA A 303 -12.37 14.62 28.52
N GLY A 304 -12.49 13.70 27.58
CA GLY A 304 -11.37 13.10 26.86
C GLY A 304 -11.07 13.82 25.57
N VAL A 305 -9.82 13.65 25.08
CA VAL A 305 -9.35 14.08 23.77
C VAL A 305 -8.43 13.00 23.20
N ALA A 306 -8.56 12.69 21.90
CA ALA A 306 -7.59 11.85 21.21
C ALA A 306 -6.31 12.66 21.00
N GLN A 307 -5.20 12.15 21.50
CA GLN A 307 -3.85 12.72 21.35
C GLN A 307 -2.94 11.78 20.61
N VAL A 308 -1.97 12.36 19.92
CA VAL A 308 -0.92 11.65 19.21
C VAL A 308 0.45 12.28 19.49
N SER A 309 1.49 11.47 19.41
CA SER A 309 2.88 11.92 19.33
C SER A 309 3.56 11.20 18.19
N TYR A 310 4.35 11.92 17.40
CA TYR A 310 5.11 11.42 16.27
C TYR A 310 6.60 11.43 16.60
N ARG A 311 7.29 10.40 16.17
CA ARG A 311 8.74 10.28 16.27
C ARG A 311 9.30 9.96 14.88
N PRO A 312 10.09 10.84 14.26
CA PRO A 312 10.81 10.50 13.03
C PRO A 312 11.89 9.44 13.32
N ALA A 313 12.27 8.68 12.32
CA ALA A 313 13.33 7.70 12.39
C ALA A 313 14.60 8.29 13.00
N GLY A 314 15.12 7.66 14.05
CA GLY A 314 16.31 8.14 14.79
C GLY A 314 16.15 9.47 15.54
N GLY A 315 14.95 10.10 15.50
CA GLY A 315 14.65 11.36 16.17
C GLY A 315 14.03 11.19 17.57
N SER A 316 13.55 12.31 18.12
CA SER A 316 12.84 12.37 19.39
C SER A 316 11.33 12.44 19.15
N TRP A 317 10.55 12.05 20.15
CA TRP A 317 9.10 12.22 20.14
C TRP A 317 8.70 13.69 20.10
N SER A 318 7.67 14.01 19.32
CA SER A 318 7.03 15.34 19.34
C SER A 318 6.30 15.55 20.66
N THR A 319 6.01 16.82 20.98
CA THR A 319 5.00 17.13 22.00
C THR A 319 3.64 16.55 21.56
N PRO A 320 2.78 16.07 22.51
CA PRO A 320 1.45 15.60 22.18
C PRO A 320 0.62 16.66 21.44
N GLU A 321 -0.11 16.21 20.41
CA GLU A 321 -1.03 17.01 19.63
C GLU A 321 -2.46 16.49 19.80
N ASP A 322 -3.43 17.39 20.05
CA ASP A 322 -4.85 17.05 20.08
C ASP A 322 -5.36 16.88 18.64
N VAL A 323 -5.82 15.70 18.28
CA VAL A 323 -6.36 15.40 16.94
C VAL A 323 -7.89 15.33 16.91
N SER A 324 -8.54 15.37 18.07
CA SER A 324 -10.00 15.44 18.20
C SER A 324 -10.45 16.68 18.96
N ALA A 325 -11.73 17.03 18.84
CA ALA A 325 -12.38 17.90 19.81
C ALA A 325 -12.59 17.14 21.14
N ARG A 326 -12.65 17.86 22.25
CA ARG A 326 -12.96 17.28 23.57
C ARG A 326 -14.38 16.69 23.58
N SER A 327 -14.53 15.52 24.17
CA SER A 327 -15.79 14.79 24.29
C SER A 327 -15.89 14.11 25.65
N GLN A 328 -17.11 13.96 26.18
CA GLN A 328 -17.34 13.24 27.44
C GLN A 328 -17.03 11.75 27.32
N ASP A 329 -17.19 11.17 26.11
CA ASP A 329 -16.83 9.79 25.81
C ASP A 329 -16.13 9.76 24.46
N ILE A 330 -14.89 9.31 24.47
CA ILE A 330 -14.04 9.13 23.31
C ILE A 330 -13.36 7.77 23.44
N GLY A 331 -13.44 6.96 22.38
CA GLY A 331 -12.75 5.66 22.30
C GLY A 331 -11.25 5.82 22.07
N SER A 332 -10.49 4.80 22.40
CA SER A 332 -9.05 4.75 22.11
C SER A 332 -8.79 4.96 20.63
N PRO A 333 -7.94 5.95 20.26
CA PRO A 333 -7.63 6.25 18.86
C PRO A 333 -6.70 5.19 18.28
N LEU A 334 -7.16 4.44 17.28
CA LEU A 334 -6.39 3.47 16.53
C LEU A 334 -5.55 4.19 15.47
N VAL A 335 -4.33 3.71 15.23
CA VAL A 335 -3.36 4.38 14.35
C VAL A 335 -2.76 3.40 13.35
N ALA A 336 -2.65 3.84 12.11
CA ALA A 336 -1.87 3.17 11.06
C ALA A 336 -0.85 4.14 10.45
N LEU A 337 0.27 3.59 9.98
CA LEU A 337 1.40 4.32 9.40
C LEU A 337 1.89 3.53 8.19
N ASP A 338 2.02 4.19 7.05
CA ASP A 338 2.53 3.58 5.84
C ASP A 338 4.07 3.68 5.73
N PRO A 339 4.70 2.98 4.78
CA PRO A 339 6.15 3.06 4.58
C PRO A 339 6.66 4.45 4.18
N ALA A 340 5.84 5.31 3.60
CA ALA A 340 6.23 6.67 3.21
C ALA A 340 6.15 7.67 4.37
N GLY A 341 5.52 7.29 5.50
CA GLY A 341 5.32 8.13 6.69
C GLY A 341 4.00 8.89 6.69
N ASP A 342 3.05 8.52 5.80
CA ASP A 342 1.65 8.94 5.92
C ASP A 342 1.01 8.20 7.12
N ALA A 343 0.29 8.93 7.96
CA ALA A 343 -0.37 8.37 9.13
C ALA A 343 -1.87 8.68 9.11
N ILE A 344 -2.65 7.75 9.65
CA ILE A 344 -4.07 7.94 9.93
C ILE A 344 -4.39 7.50 11.35
N VAL A 345 -5.24 8.25 12.01
CA VAL A 345 -5.78 7.87 13.31
C VAL A 345 -7.30 7.95 13.28
N ALA A 346 -7.97 6.92 13.78
CA ALA A 346 -9.43 6.84 13.84
C ALA A 346 -9.90 6.55 15.26
N TRP A 347 -11.04 7.14 15.65
CA TRP A 347 -11.63 6.97 16.98
C TRP A 347 -13.14 7.07 16.93
N ARG A 348 -13.79 6.51 17.95
CA ARG A 348 -15.19 6.75 18.22
C ARG A 348 -15.35 8.01 19.08
N ARG A 349 -16.32 8.85 18.78
CA ARG A 349 -16.74 9.99 19.59
C ARG A 349 -18.23 9.97 19.79
N LEU A 350 -18.71 10.18 21.01
CA LEU A 350 -20.14 10.43 21.27
C LEU A 350 -20.54 11.81 20.75
N HIS A 351 -21.66 11.86 20.04
CA HIS A 351 -22.26 13.08 19.54
C HIS A 351 -23.68 13.21 20.07
N GLY A 352 -23.96 14.26 20.87
CA GLY A 352 -25.26 14.56 21.47
C GLY A 352 -25.26 14.42 23.00
N GLY A 353 -26.46 14.61 23.60
CA GLY A 353 -26.69 14.44 25.02
C GLY A 353 -27.26 13.08 25.39
N VAL A 354 -28.34 13.03 26.17
CA VAL A 354 -29.04 11.78 26.51
C VAL A 354 -29.50 11.07 25.23
N GLY A 355 -29.08 9.83 25.03
CA GLY A 355 -29.28 9.09 23.78
C GLY A 355 -28.22 9.41 22.72
N ALA A 356 -27.04 9.86 23.14
CA ALA A 356 -25.91 10.13 22.26
C ALA A 356 -25.55 8.90 21.39
N ILE A 357 -25.24 9.15 20.12
CA ILE A 357 -24.78 8.16 19.18
C ILE A 357 -23.27 8.24 19.01
N GLY A 358 -22.62 7.11 18.76
CA GLY A 358 -21.22 7.06 18.40
C GLY A 358 -21.03 7.46 16.94
N VAL A 359 -20.05 8.33 16.69
CA VAL A 359 -19.60 8.73 15.35
C VAL A 359 -18.14 8.31 15.21
N ILE A 360 -17.79 7.67 14.13
CA ILE A 360 -16.38 7.37 13.83
C ILE A 360 -15.77 8.57 13.10
N GLN A 361 -14.69 9.09 13.67
CA GLN A 361 -13.88 10.17 13.12
C GLN A 361 -12.48 9.68 12.79
N ALA A 362 -11.84 10.30 11.81
CA ALA A 362 -10.43 10.12 11.53
C ALA A 362 -9.73 11.44 11.24
N ALA A 363 -8.44 11.48 11.55
CA ALA A 363 -7.52 12.53 11.12
C ALA A 363 -6.33 11.88 10.39
N ARG A 364 -5.82 12.57 9.38
CA ARG A 364 -4.67 12.13 8.57
C ARG A 364 -3.51 13.11 8.71
N ARG A 365 -2.30 12.58 8.67
CA ARG A 365 -1.05 13.31 8.58
C ARG A 365 -0.28 12.84 7.36
N PRO A 366 -0.12 13.66 6.32
CA PRO A 366 0.77 13.33 5.21
C PRO A 366 2.23 13.22 5.67
N ALA A 367 3.03 12.41 5.01
CA ALA A 367 4.46 12.27 5.27
C ALA A 367 5.16 13.65 5.35
N GLY A 368 5.85 13.90 6.46
CA GLY A 368 6.49 15.21 6.72
C GLY A 368 5.54 16.39 6.93
N GLY A 369 4.21 16.18 6.91
CA GLY A 369 3.18 17.20 7.13
C GLY A 369 2.70 17.30 8.57
N ALA A 370 1.65 18.11 8.77
CA ALA A 370 0.92 18.24 10.03
C ALA A 370 -0.37 17.40 10.00
N TRP A 371 -0.94 17.12 11.17
CA TRP A 371 -2.26 16.50 11.28
C TRP A 371 -3.33 17.40 10.69
N GLY A 372 -4.19 16.84 9.85
CA GLY A 372 -5.36 17.51 9.29
C GLY A 372 -6.51 17.59 10.31
N ALA A 373 -7.52 18.38 9.98
CA ALA A 373 -8.76 18.43 10.78
C ALA A 373 -9.48 17.07 10.76
N PRO A 374 -10.10 16.65 11.87
CA PRO A 374 -10.88 15.43 11.92
C PRO A 374 -12.07 15.46 10.94
N GLN A 375 -12.33 14.32 10.32
CA GLN A 375 -13.46 14.08 9.42
C GLN A 375 -14.37 13.00 9.99
N ASP A 376 -15.70 13.17 9.89
CA ASP A 376 -16.65 12.11 10.19
C ASP A 376 -16.62 11.08 9.05
N ILE A 377 -16.35 9.81 9.37
CA ILE A 377 -16.37 8.70 8.40
C ILE A 377 -17.80 8.16 8.28
N THR A 378 -18.52 8.10 9.40
CA THR A 378 -19.89 7.58 9.43
C THR A 378 -20.90 8.68 9.06
N PRO A 379 -22.00 8.32 8.36
CA PRO A 379 -23.05 9.27 8.03
C PRO A 379 -23.70 9.88 9.28
N PRO A 380 -24.19 11.13 9.21
CA PRO A 380 -24.90 11.76 10.33
C PRO A 380 -26.11 10.95 10.78
N GLY A 381 -26.28 10.81 12.10
CA GLY A 381 -27.43 10.13 12.72
C GLY A 381 -27.33 8.61 12.76
N VAL A 382 -26.21 8.05 12.37
CA VAL A 382 -25.91 6.62 12.43
C VAL A 382 -25.05 6.34 13.65
N ASP A 383 -25.50 5.41 14.52
CA ASP A 383 -24.70 4.96 15.66
C ASP A 383 -23.58 4.01 15.18
N ALA A 384 -22.34 4.26 15.61
CA ALA A 384 -21.19 3.49 15.21
C ALA A 384 -20.19 3.29 16.36
N ASP A 385 -19.54 2.13 16.37
CA ASP A 385 -18.60 1.74 17.43
C ASP A 385 -17.46 0.85 16.87
N LEU A 386 -16.46 0.61 17.72
CA LEU A 386 -15.32 -0.31 17.47
C LEU A 386 -14.62 -0.05 16.11
N PRO A 387 -14.11 1.17 15.86
CA PRO A 387 -13.36 1.39 14.63
C PRO A 387 -12.05 0.62 14.61
N ASP A 388 -11.59 0.25 13.40
CA ASP A 388 -10.19 -0.06 13.13
C ASP A 388 -9.79 0.52 11.77
N VAL A 389 -8.49 0.74 11.55
CA VAL A 389 -7.97 1.46 10.38
C VAL A 389 -6.64 0.89 9.91
N GLY A 390 -6.45 0.82 8.60
CA GLY A 390 -5.19 0.42 7.97
C GLY A 390 -4.83 1.30 6.78
N LEU A 391 -3.56 1.30 6.39
CA LEU A 391 -3.02 1.98 5.21
C LEU A 391 -2.31 0.98 4.29
N ASP A 392 -2.39 1.21 2.97
CA ASP A 392 -1.54 0.56 1.98
C ASP A 392 -0.23 1.34 1.75
N ALA A 393 0.67 0.81 0.92
CA ALA A 393 1.95 1.45 0.65
C ALA A 393 1.87 2.73 -0.21
N ALA A 394 0.72 3.06 -0.75
CA ALA A 394 0.46 4.28 -1.52
C ALA A 394 -0.21 5.39 -0.69
N GLY A 395 -0.50 5.12 0.60
CA GLY A 395 -1.15 6.03 1.51
C GLY A 395 -2.68 6.03 1.40
N ASN A 396 -3.27 5.13 0.62
CA ASN A 396 -4.70 4.88 0.66
C ASN A 396 -5.05 4.11 1.94
N GLY A 397 -6.26 4.26 2.43
CA GLY A 397 -6.68 3.65 3.69
C GLY A 397 -8.00 2.91 3.59
N ALA A 398 -8.24 2.11 4.60
CA ALA A 398 -9.57 1.58 4.87
C ALA A 398 -9.85 1.64 6.36
N ALA A 399 -11.11 1.93 6.69
CA ALA A 399 -11.62 1.84 8.05
C ALA A 399 -12.78 0.84 8.08
N ILE A 400 -12.88 0.11 9.20
CA ILE A 400 -14.04 -0.73 9.51
C ILE A 400 -14.63 -0.30 10.84
N TRP A 401 -15.92 -0.55 11.02
CA TRP A 401 -16.65 -0.28 12.27
C TRP A 401 -17.93 -1.08 12.33
N GLN A 402 -18.54 -1.09 13.49
CA GLN A 402 -19.92 -1.56 13.67
C GLN A 402 -20.90 -0.40 13.50
N ARG A 403 -21.96 -0.61 12.72
CA ARG A 403 -23.10 0.30 12.58
C ARG A 403 -24.30 -0.28 13.31
N GLY A 404 -24.84 0.47 14.27
CA GLY A 404 -26.05 0.12 15.01
C GLY A 404 -27.34 0.61 14.31
N ASP A 405 -28.38 -0.20 14.35
CA ASP A 405 -29.74 0.18 13.95
C ASP A 405 -30.70 0.34 15.15
N GLY A 406 -30.14 0.30 16.37
CA GLY A 406 -30.87 0.33 17.65
C GLY A 406 -31.26 -1.07 18.17
N VAL A 407 -31.08 -2.12 17.38
CA VAL A 407 -31.36 -3.53 17.74
C VAL A 407 -30.17 -4.41 17.43
N ASN A 408 -29.59 -4.28 16.24
CA ASN A 408 -28.50 -5.09 15.73
C ASN A 408 -27.32 -4.22 15.30
N TRP A 409 -26.16 -4.85 15.18
CA TRP A 409 -24.96 -4.26 14.62
C TRP A 409 -24.64 -4.87 13.25
N THR A 410 -24.14 -4.07 12.35
CA THR A 410 -23.67 -4.48 11.02
C THR A 410 -22.23 -4.02 10.86
N VAL A 411 -21.34 -4.90 10.45
CA VAL A 411 -19.95 -4.52 10.13
C VAL A 411 -19.95 -3.77 8.80
N GLN A 412 -19.39 -2.56 8.80
CA GLN A 412 -19.22 -1.69 7.64
C GLN A 412 -17.75 -1.39 7.40
N ALA A 413 -17.39 -1.11 6.15
CA ALA A 413 -16.10 -0.57 5.77
C ALA A 413 -16.24 0.60 4.81
N ALA A 414 -15.28 1.54 4.88
CA ALA A 414 -15.08 2.59 3.89
C ALA A 414 -13.62 2.68 3.50
N GLY A 415 -13.35 2.94 2.23
CA GLY A 415 -12.03 3.26 1.72
C GLY A 415 -11.72 4.75 1.82
N LEU A 416 -10.46 5.08 1.93
CA LEU A 416 -9.90 6.43 1.79
C LEU A 416 -8.94 6.38 0.61
N ASP A 417 -9.31 7.05 -0.47
CA ASP A 417 -8.49 7.13 -1.68
C ASP A 417 -7.70 8.45 -1.69
N THR A 418 -6.39 8.33 -1.73
CA THR A 418 -5.46 9.48 -1.66
C THR A 418 -4.43 9.47 -2.79
N ALA A 419 -4.32 8.36 -3.51
CA ALA A 419 -3.37 8.18 -4.58
C ALA A 419 -4.09 8.23 -5.94
N GLY A 420 -3.50 8.93 -6.90
CA GLY A 420 -4.06 8.94 -8.26
C GLY A 420 -3.70 7.69 -9.05
N PRO A 421 -4.31 7.52 -10.24
CA PRO A 421 -4.19 6.33 -11.07
C PRO A 421 -2.76 5.88 -11.36
N VAL A 422 -2.55 4.59 -11.41
CA VAL A 422 -1.28 3.94 -11.77
C VAL A 422 -1.23 3.72 -13.28
N PHE A 423 -0.07 3.94 -13.91
CA PHE A 423 0.12 3.77 -15.35
C PHE A 423 0.95 2.51 -15.66
N ALA A 424 0.28 1.39 -15.88
CA ALA A 424 0.89 0.19 -16.43
C ALA A 424 1.06 0.28 -17.95
N GLY A 425 1.90 -0.58 -18.53
CA GLY A 425 2.07 -0.70 -19.98
C GLY A 425 2.51 0.58 -20.71
N LEU A 426 3.03 1.59 -20.01
CA LEU A 426 3.32 2.92 -20.53
C LEU A 426 4.34 2.87 -21.66
N THR A 427 3.91 3.22 -22.87
CA THR A 427 4.73 3.30 -24.08
C THR A 427 4.86 4.74 -24.56
N ILE A 428 6.03 5.33 -24.37
CA ILE A 428 6.42 6.63 -24.92
C ILE A 428 7.77 6.46 -25.61
N ALA A 429 7.80 6.61 -26.94
CA ALA A 429 9.03 6.47 -27.70
C ALA A 429 10.04 7.57 -27.31
N ALA A 430 11.26 7.20 -26.94
CA ALA A 430 12.33 8.19 -26.63
C ALA A 430 12.82 8.97 -27.86
N ARG A 431 12.66 8.41 -29.08
CA ARG A 431 13.10 8.98 -30.35
C ARG A 431 12.07 8.75 -31.44
N GLY A 432 12.02 9.67 -32.40
CA GLY A 432 11.19 9.55 -33.59
C GLY A 432 11.76 10.33 -34.77
N THR A 433 11.05 10.31 -35.89
CA THR A 433 11.37 11.06 -37.09
C THR A 433 10.19 11.98 -37.44
N ALA A 434 10.46 13.20 -37.82
CA ALA A 434 9.41 14.15 -38.23
C ALA A 434 8.52 13.54 -39.32
N ARG A 435 7.19 13.73 -39.19
CA ARG A 435 6.13 13.19 -40.06
C ARG A 435 5.90 11.67 -39.98
N ALA A 436 6.72 10.93 -39.24
CA ALA A 436 6.43 9.53 -38.94
C ALA A 436 5.26 9.43 -37.93
N ARG A 437 4.46 8.37 -38.04
CA ARG A 437 3.44 8.04 -37.05
C ARG A 437 4.12 7.40 -35.85
N LEU A 438 3.98 7.98 -34.69
CA LEU A 438 4.42 7.42 -33.41
C LEU A 438 3.19 6.97 -32.64
N LEU A 439 3.32 5.84 -31.95
CA LEU A 439 2.27 5.29 -31.09
C LEU A 439 2.64 5.56 -29.63
N PHE A 440 1.64 5.85 -28.86
CA PHE A 440 1.69 6.04 -27.42
C PHE A 440 0.59 5.20 -26.80
N ALA A 441 0.89 4.52 -25.73
CA ALA A 441 -0.05 3.63 -25.06
C ALA A 441 0.14 3.70 -23.56
N VAL A 442 -0.93 3.44 -22.80
CA VAL A 442 -0.96 3.32 -21.36
C VAL A 442 -2.12 2.41 -20.98
N GLU A 443 -1.97 1.70 -19.88
CA GLU A 443 -3.02 0.92 -19.22
C GLU A 443 -3.21 1.53 -17.83
N PRO A 444 -4.10 2.54 -17.68
CA PRO A 444 -4.36 3.16 -16.40
C PRO A 444 -5.28 2.27 -15.56
N SER A 445 -5.04 2.23 -14.27
CA SER A 445 -5.91 1.62 -13.27
C SER A 445 -5.83 2.40 -11.97
N ASP A 446 -6.89 2.35 -11.18
CA ASP A 446 -6.91 2.87 -9.84
C ASP A 446 -7.26 1.75 -8.86
N VAL A 447 -6.73 1.82 -7.62
CA VAL A 447 -6.89 0.76 -6.62
C VAL A 447 -8.18 0.92 -5.82
N TRP A 448 -8.58 2.18 -5.54
CA TRP A 448 -9.67 2.47 -4.60
C TRP A 448 -10.89 3.10 -5.23
N SER A 449 -10.73 3.80 -6.33
CA SER A 449 -11.80 4.51 -7.02
C SER A 449 -11.84 4.18 -8.52
N SER A 450 -12.79 4.72 -9.24
CA SER A 450 -12.88 4.56 -10.70
C SER A 450 -12.12 5.67 -11.42
N LEU A 451 -11.69 5.42 -12.63
CA LEU A 451 -11.13 6.46 -13.49
C LEU A 451 -12.23 7.42 -13.95
N SER A 452 -11.99 8.73 -13.85
CA SER A 452 -12.98 9.74 -14.21
C SER A 452 -13.18 9.87 -15.73
N ASP A 453 -12.09 9.91 -16.48
CA ASP A 453 -12.05 10.12 -17.93
C ASP A 453 -10.92 9.28 -18.56
N PRO A 454 -10.89 9.10 -19.89
CA PRO A 454 -9.74 8.46 -20.54
C PRO A 454 -8.49 9.34 -20.51
N PRO A 455 -7.27 8.73 -20.53
CA PRO A 455 -5.98 9.43 -20.41
C PRO A 455 -5.79 10.61 -21.36
N HIS A 456 -5.29 11.70 -20.84
CA HIS A 456 -5.02 12.95 -21.55
C HIS A 456 -3.55 13.08 -21.93
N TRP A 457 -3.27 13.25 -23.21
CA TRP A 457 -1.92 13.41 -23.77
C TRP A 457 -1.70 14.82 -24.29
N THR A 458 -0.55 15.42 -23.96
CA THR A 458 -0.01 16.59 -24.67
C THR A 458 1.36 16.25 -25.22
N PHE A 459 1.63 16.63 -26.48
CA PHE A 459 2.85 16.19 -27.17
C PHE A 459 3.97 17.25 -27.18
N GLY A 460 3.76 18.41 -26.54
CA GLY A 460 4.75 19.48 -26.48
C GLY A 460 4.91 20.29 -27.76
N ASP A 461 4.12 20.01 -28.78
CA ASP A 461 4.06 20.79 -30.03
C ASP A 461 2.74 21.56 -30.19
N GLY A 462 1.97 21.71 -29.10
CA GLY A 462 0.66 22.34 -29.05
C GLY A 462 -0.51 21.44 -29.37
N THR A 463 -0.26 20.17 -29.70
CA THR A 463 -1.32 19.19 -29.98
C THR A 463 -1.64 18.31 -28.76
N ARG A 464 -2.86 17.78 -28.72
CA ARG A 464 -3.39 16.93 -27.65
C ARG A 464 -4.09 15.71 -28.24
N ALA A 465 -4.23 14.66 -27.43
CA ALA A 465 -5.07 13.50 -27.71
C ALA A 465 -5.64 12.93 -26.40
N ILE A 466 -6.69 12.13 -26.50
CA ILE A 466 -7.35 11.45 -25.38
C ILE A 466 -7.46 9.97 -25.73
N GLY A 467 -7.21 9.08 -24.75
CA GLY A 467 -7.39 7.65 -24.86
C GLY A 467 -6.14 6.83 -24.49
N VAL A 468 -6.37 5.56 -24.24
CA VAL A 468 -5.34 4.59 -23.80
C VAL A 468 -4.32 4.26 -24.91
N ASN A 469 -4.74 4.35 -26.19
CA ASN A 469 -3.89 4.13 -27.36
C ASN A 469 -4.03 5.29 -28.34
N VAL A 470 -3.00 6.12 -28.47
CA VAL A 470 -3.05 7.29 -29.34
C VAL A 470 -1.87 7.32 -30.32
N ALA A 471 -2.04 8.03 -31.42
CA ALA A 471 -1.00 8.19 -32.42
C ALA A 471 -0.75 9.66 -32.71
N HIS A 472 0.52 10.06 -32.78
CA HIS A 472 0.91 11.42 -33.07
C HIS A 472 1.98 11.51 -34.17
N ARG A 473 2.02 12.65 -34.86
CA ARG A 473 3.00 12.97 -35.92
C ARG A 473 3.57 14.38 -35.70
N TYR A 474 4.81 14.46 -35.25
CA TYR A 474 5.52 15.72 -35.14
C TYR A 474 5.80 16.30 -36.54
N ARG A 475 5.46 17.56 -36.77
CA ARG A 475 5.67 18.21 -38.05
C ARG A 475 7.14 18.58 -38.30
N ARG A 476 7.90 18.91 -37.25
CA ARG A 476 9.28 19.37 -37.29
C ARG A 476 10.19 18.51 -36.41
N ALA A 477 11.49 18.54 -36.73
CA ALA A 477 12.51 18.01 -35.85
C ALA A 477 12.63 18.90 -34.60
N GLY A 478 12.92 18.30 -33.45
CA GLY A 478 13.04 19.04 -32.19
C GLY A 478 13.06 18.09 -30.99
N SER A 479 13.13 18.70 -29.83
CA SER A 479 12.92 18.00 -28.55
C SER A 479 11.59 18.46 -27.99
N TYR A 480 10.71 17.52 -27.66
CA TYR A 480 9.38 17.80 -27.20
C TYR A 480 9.18 17.12 -25.83
N MET A 481 8.38 17.73 -24.95
CA MET A 481 7.96 17.15 -23.71
C MET A 481 6.56 16.56 -23.91
N VAL A 482 6.44 15.24 -23.82
CA VAL A 482 5.16 14.54 -23.78
C VAL A 482 4.71 14.50 -22.34
N ARG A 483 3.48 14.93 -22.07
CA ARG A 483 2.80 14.79 -20.79
C ARG A 483 1.59 13.87 -20.97
N LEU A 484 1.47 12.92 -20.10
CA LEU A 484 0.29 12.10 -19.87
C LEU A 484 -0.27 12.49 -18.52
N SER A 485 -1.58 12.70 -18.40
CA SER A 485 -2.27 12.86 -17.13
C SER A 485 -3.60 12.12 -17.15
N GLU A 486 -3.97 11.62 -15.98
CA GLU A 486 -5.22 10.92 -15.69
C GLU A 486 -5.65 11.26 -14.28
N ALA A 487 -6.96 11.38 -14.05
CA ALA A 487 -7.53 11.55 -12.72
C ALA A 487 -8.54 10.43 -12.43
N ASP A 488 -8.70 10.10 -11.15
CA ASP A 488 -9.78 9.27 -10.65
C ASP A 488 -11.07 10.09 -10.45
N ASP A 489 -12.14 9.45 -10.00
CA ASP A 489 -13.46 10.08 -9.78
C ASP A 489 -13.55 10.81 -8.43
N VAL A 490 -12.55 10.70 -7.55
CA VAL A 490 -12.42 11.50 -6.32
C VAL A 490 -11.46 12.68 -6.48
N GLY A 491 -10.76 12.80 -7.62
CA GLY A 491 -9.98 13.96 -8.02
C GLY A 491 -8.47 13.86 -7.80
N ASN A 492 -7.93 12.68 -7.48
CA ASN A 492 -6.48 12.50 -7.46
C ASN A 492 -5.94 12.38 -8.90
N GLU A 493 -4.90 13.15 -9.24
CA GLU A 493 -4.32 13.17 -10.60
C GLU A 493 -2.90 12.60 -10.60
N THR A 494 -2.66 11.64 -11.48
CA THR A 494 -1.30 11.20 -11.82
C THR A 494 -0.83 11.82 -13.12
N THR A 495 0.40 12.34 -13.12
CA THR A 495 1.04 12.94 -14.30
C THR A 495 2.41 12.35 -14.55
N VAL A 496 2.66 11.92 -15.80
CA VAL A 496 3.99 11.48 -16.28
C VAL A 496 4.49 12.36 -17.39
N MET A 497 5.74 12.82 -17.30
CA MET A 497 6.39 13.60 -18.33
C MET A 497 7.61 12.85 -18.89
N ARG A 498 7.74 12.82 -20.23
CA ARG A 498 8.87 12.20 -20.94
C ARG A 498 9.33 13.08 -22.09
N ARG A 499 10.65 13.23 -22.20
CA ARG A 499 11.25 13.96 -23.31
C ARG A 499 11.45 13.02 -24.51
N ILE A 500 10.94 13.43 -25.69
CA ILE A 500 11.15 12.73 -26.96
C ILE A 500 12.01 13.59 -27.89
N ARG A 501 12.95 12.95 -28.60
CA ARG A 501 13.78 13.61 -29.63
C ARG A 501 13.31 13.21 -31.01
N ILE A 502 12.92 14.18 -31.82
CA ILE A 502 12.43 14.00 -33.20
C ILE A 502 13.51 14.44 -34.18
N ALA A 503 14.05 13.47 -34.91
CA ALA A 503 14.99 13.73 -35.98
C ALA A 503 14.28 14.34 -37.20
N ALA A 504 15.02 15.09 -38.02
CA ALA A 504 14.49 15.58 -39.29
C ALA A 504 14.10 14.41 -40.21
N ALA A 505 12.99 14.55 -40.91
CA ALA A 505 12.63 13.61 -41.94
C ALA A 505 13.74 13.49 -42.99
N PRO A 506 14.13 12.27 -43.41
CA PRO A 506 15.15 12.13 -44.45
C PRO A 506 14.70 12.84 -45.71
N ARG A 507 15.63 13.57 -46.35
CA ARG A 507 15.36 14.26 -47.61
C ARG A 507 15.68 13.35 -48.79
N CYS A 508 14.88 13.47 -49.84
CA CYS A 508 15.25 12.90 -51.15
C CYS A 508 16.48 13.64 -51.69
N VAL A 509 17.59 12.94 -51.86
CA VAL A 509 18.76 13.43 -52.57
C VAL A 509 18.79 12.73 -53.92
N VAL A 510 18.41 13.45 -54.99
CA VAL A 510 18.27 12.86 -56.33
C VAL A 510 19.57 12.22 -56.76
N PRO A 511 19.62 10.87 -56.93
CA PRO A 511 20.86 10.18 -57.36
C PRO A 511 21.11 10.38 -58.87
N SER A 512 22.36 10.26 -59.31
CA SER A 512 22.68 10.14 -60.75
C SER A 512 22.30 8.73 -61.22
N VAL A 513 21.31 8.63 -62.11
CA VAL A 513 20.82 7.36 -62.66
C VAL A 513 20.88 7.26 -64.16
N VAL A 514 21.31 8.31 -64.84
CA VAL A 514 21.56 8.29 -66.27
C VAL A 514 22.61 7.21 -66.59
N GLY A 515 22.41 6.44 -67.65
CA GLY A 515 23.22 5.32 -68.05
C GLY A 515 22.96 3.99 -67.32
N LYS A 516 22.26 3.98 -66.14
CA LYS A 516 21.90 2.77 -65.39
C LYS A 516 20.74 2.02 -66.04
N THR A 517 20.64 0.72 -65.82
CA THR A 517 19.42 -0.02 -66.15
C THR A 517 18.25 0.49 -65.29
N LEU A 518 17.03 0.36 -65.80
CA LEU A 518 15.83 0.84 -65.11
C LEU A 518 15.71 0.24 -63.69
N THR A 519 16.00 -1.04 -63.51
CA THR A 519 16.00 -1.70 -62.19
C THR A 519 17.01 -1.05 -61.21
N ARG A 520 18.25 -0.83 -61.68
CA ARG A 520 19.30 -0.19 -60.88
C ARG A 520 18.98 1.28 -60.58
N ALA A 521 18.32 1.96 -61.52
CA ALA A 521 17.87 3.34 -61.32
C ALA A 521 16.79 3.44 -60.24
N ARG A 522 15.76 2.58 -60.29
CA ARG A 522 14.71 2.50 -59.28
C ARG A 522 15.30 2.25 -57.88
N ALA A 523 16.12 1.24 -57.74
CA ALA A 523 16.78 0.92 -56.46
C ALA A 523 17.68 2.06 -55.95
N ALA A 524 18.37 2.82 -56.85
CA ALA A 524 19.18 3.97 -56.46
C ALA A 524 18.31 5.15 -55.99
N ILE A 525 17.17 5.40 -56.62
CA ILE A 525 16.19 6.43 -56.29
C ILE A 525 15.59 6.14 -54.91
N GLU A 526 15.16 4.91 -54.65
CA GLU A 526 14.56 4.52 -53.38
C GLU A 526 15.55 4.59 -52.19
N ARG A 527 16.82 4.12 -52.40
CA ARG A 527 17.88 4.23 -51.37
C ARG A 527 18.20 5.66 -50.94
N ARG A 528 17.87 6.63 -51.77
CA ARG A 528 18.08 8.07 -51.50
C ARG A 528 16.81 8.78 -51.06
N HIS A 529 15.81 8.02 -50.55
CA HIS A 529 14.52 8.54 -50.06
C HIS A 529 13.71 9.30 -51.10
N CYS A 530 13.88 8.95 -52.38
CA CYS A 530 13.11 9.43 -53.51
C CYS A 530 12.14 8.34 -53.98
N ARG A 531 11.18 8.68 -54.83
CA ARG A 531 10.31 7.72 -55.53
C ARG A 531 10.54 7.84 -57.04
N THR A 532 10.42 6.72 -57.74
CA THR A 532 10.41 6.73 -59.21
C THR A 532 9.11 7.41 -59.66
N GLY A 533 9.23 8.43 -60.52
CA GLY A 533 8.11 9.13 -61.12
C GLY A 533 7.67 8.48 -62.44
N GLU A 534 7.26 9.33 -63.39
CA GLU A 534 6.87 8.87 -64.73
C GLU A 534 8.07 8.28 -65.48
N ILE A 535 7.81 7.21 -66.26
CA ILE A 535 8.81 6.55 -67.09
C ILE A 535 8.36 6.63 -68.52
N THR A 536 9.10 7.42 -69.29
CA THR A 536 8.86 7.57 -70.73
C THR A 536 9.89 6.75 -71.53
N HIS A 537 9.50 6.13 -72.61
CA HIS A 537 10.36 5.33 -73.43
C HIS A 537 10.55 5.97 -74.82
N VAL A 538 11.80 6.24 -75.22
CA VAL A 538 12.13 6.83 -76.53
C VAL A 538 13.22 6.05 -77.24
N TYR A 539 13.29 6.13 -78.53
CA TYR A 539 14.39 5.53 -79.32
C TYR A 539 15.68 6.37 -79.16
N SER A 540 16.83 5.68 -79.17
CA SER A 540 18.14 6.32 -79.06
C SER A 540 19.18 5.53 -79.82
N ALA A 541 19.92 6.19 -80.67
CA ALA A 541 21.04 5.59 -81.44
C ALA A 541 22.28 5.37 -80.58
N THR A 542 22.41 6.10 -79.45
CA THR A 542 23.62 6.11 -78.61
C THR A 542 23.51 5.31 -77.32
N VAL A 543 22.29 5.08 -76.82
CA VAL A 543 22.07 4.45 -75.53
C VAL A 543 21.35 3.11 -75.71
N ARG A 544 21.94 2.02 -75.15
CA ARG A 544 21.41 0.66 -75.23
C ARG A 544 19.99 0.57 -74.63
N ARG A 545 19.15 -0.27 -75.19
CA ARG A 545 17.79 -0.57 -74.73
C ARG A 545 17.76 -0.87 -73.24
N GLY A 546 16.76 -0.29 -72.54
CA GLY A 546 16.52 -0.50 -71.09
C GLY A 546 17.41 0.35 -70.16
N ARG A 547 18.22 1.28 -70.72
CA ARG A 547 19.01 2.22 -69.93
C ARG A 547 18.37 3.60 -69.87
N VAL A 548 18.59 4.31 -68.79
CA VAL A 548 18.09 5.66 -68.55
C VAL A 548 18.87 6.65 -69.40
N LEU A 549 18.18 7.41 -70.25
CA LEU A 549 18.68 8.48 -71.09
C LEU A 549 18.75 9.80 -70.36
N ALA A 550 17.68 10.13 -69.61
CA ALA A 550 17.57 11.37 -68.89
C ALA A 550 16.76 11.15 -67.61
N GLN A 551 16.96 12.01 -66.64
CA GLN A 551 16.21 12.06 -65.41
C GLN A 551 15.77 13.49 -65.09
N ARG A 552 14.64 13.65 -64.44
CA ARG A 552 14.16 14.92 -63.91
C ARG A 552 13.51 14.72 -62.55
N PRO A 553 13.93 15.42 -61.47
CA PRO A 553 14.92 16.50 -61.40
C PRO A 553 16.39 16.04 -61.62
N ALA A 554 17.30 16.99 -61.85
CA ALA A 554 18.72 16.72 -61.98
C ALA A 554 19.33 16.09 -60.72
N ALA A 555 20.39 15.29 -60.92
CA ALA A 555 21.14 14.66 -59.82
C ALA A 555 21.69 15.71 -58.85
N GLY A 556 21.80 15.35 -57.55
CA GLY A 556 22.28 16.22 -56.46
C GLY A 556 21.22 17.13 -55.84
N ARG A 557 20.04 17.31 -56.46
CA ARG A 557 18.99 18.15 -55.86
C ARG A 557 18.44 17.52 -54.58
N ARG A 558 18.28 18.36 -53.55
CA ARG A 558 17.65 17.99 -52.26
C ARG A 558 16.18 18.40 -52.26
N LEU A 559 15.31 17.42 -52.20
CA LEU A 559 13.85 17.59 -52.26
C LEU A 559 13.18 16.99 -51.02
N SER A 560 11.87 17.14 -50.90
CA SER A 560 11.10 16.49 -49.83
C SER A 560 11.21 14.96 -49.95
N ASN A 561 11.12 14.26 -48.84
CA ASN A 561 11.07 12.79 -48.78
C ASN A 561 10.00 12.23 -49.72
N GLY A 562 10.34 11.23 -50.52
CA GLY A 562 9.44 10.63 -51.49
C GLY A 562 9.17 11.49 -52.75
N ALA A 563 9.94 12.56 -53.00
CA ALA A 563 9.83 13.33 -54.23
C ALA A 563 10.07 12.43 -55.46
N LYS A 564 9.27 12.62 -56.49
CA LYS A 564 9.29 11.79 -57.70
C LYS A 564 10.49 12.18 -58.59
N VAL A 565 11.20 11.18 -59.10
CA VAL A 565 12.26 11.33 -60.12
C VAL A 565 11.77 10.60 -61.39
N SER A 566 11.35 11.36 -62.39
CA SER A 566 10.91 10.85 -63.67
C SER A 566 12.13 10.47 -64.55
N LEU A 567 11.94 9.44 -65.34
CA LEU A 567 13.01 8.82 -66.13
C LEU A 567 12.62 8.73 -67.62
N VAL A 568 13.57 9.00 -68.48
CA VAL A 568 13.46 8.68 -69.92
C VAL A 568 14.34 7.46 -70.18
N VAL A 569 13.77 6.40 -70.73
CA VAL A 569 14.46 5.10 -70.94
C VAL A 569 14.56 4.78 -72.40
N SER A 570 15.73 4.32 -72.86
CA SER A 570 15.98 3.95 -74.24
C SER A 570 15.23 2.69 -74.68
N ARG A 571 14.61 2.72 -75.86
CA ARG A 571 14.11 1.55 -76.59
C ARG A 571 15.17 0.90 -77.47
N GLY A 572 16.35 1.49 -77.59
CA GLY A 572 17.40 1.13 -78.55
C GLY A 572 17.24 1.89 -79.87
N THR A 573 17.97 1.44 -80.90
CA THR A 573 17.89 2.03 -82.24
C THR A 573 16.53 1.72 -82.92
N LEU A 574 15.98 2.70 -83.61
CA LEU A 574 14.87 2.48 -84.55
C LEU A 574 15.42 1.59 -85.67
N ARG A 575 14.90 0.39 -85.83
CA ARG A 575 15.16 -0.46 -87.00
C ARG A 575 14.21 -0.06 -88.11
#